data_372f019a62101fdd0e73afebfa9b762b
#
_entry.id   372f019a62101fdd0e73afebfa9b762b
#
_cell.length_a   1.000
_cell.length_b   1.000
_cell.length_c   1.000
_cell.angle_alpha   90.00
_cell.angle_beta   90.00
_cell.angle_gamma   90.00
#
_symmetry.space_group_name_H-M   'P 1'
#
loop_
_entity.id
_entity.type
_entity.pdbx_description
1 polymer ?
#
loop_
_entity_poly.entity_id
_entity_poly.type
_entity_poly.pdbx_seq_one_letter_code
_entity_poly.pdbx_strand_id
1 'polypeptide(L)'
;MEALISYFEQLDPVLAALYATLFTWGLTALGASLVFLFKGMNRAFFDGMLGFTGGVMVAASFWSLLAPGIEMSPGEGFEKTIPALVGFGLGALFIFGLDKVLPHLHVNFKMSEAEGVKTPWHKSVLLTLAITLHNIPEGLAVGVLFGGVAAGFEGASIGGAVALAIGIGLQNFPEGFAVAMPLRRQGLSRWKSFNYGQLSAIVEPFAAVLGAWAVMTFEPILPYALCFAAGAMIFVVVEEVVPEAQQGDFTDISTLGFIGGFMVMMTLDVGLG
;
A
#
# COMPACT_ATOMS: atom_id res chain seq x y z
N MET A 1 21.80 6.94 4.45
CA MET A 1 20.65 7.50 3.74
C MET A 1 21.08 8.28 2.50
N GLU A 2 21.96 9.27 2.61
CA GLU A 2 22.48 10.06 1.46
C GLU A 2 23.00 9.18 0.31
N ALA A 3 23.78 8.14 0.60
CA ALA A 3 24.29 7.21 -0.42
C ALA A 3 23.17 6.46 -1.15
N LEU A 4 22.05 6.14 -0.47
CA LEU A 4 20.89 5.50 -1.07
C LEU A 4 20.15 6.49 -2.00
N ILE A 5 19.92 7.71 -1.53
CA ILE A 5 19.29 8.78 -2.32
C ILE A 5 20.13 9.04 -3.58
N SER A 6 21.46 9.24 -3.41
CA SER A 6 22.38 9.46 -4.54
C SER A 6 22.44 8.29 -5.53
N TYR A 7 22.22 7.06 -5.08
CA TYR A 7 22.09 5.90 -5.96
C TYR A 7 20.82 5.99 -6.81
N PHE A 8 19.68 6.33 -6.18
CA PHE A 8 18.42 6.47 -6.91
C PHE A 8 18.39 7.65 -7.87
N GLU A 9 19.10 8.76 -7.57
CA GLU A 9 19.24 9.91 -8.46
C GLU A 9 19.91 9.58 -9.80
N GLN A 10 20.73 8.53 -9.83
CA GLN A 10 21.46 8.10 -11.03
C GLN A 10 20.70 7.08 -11.89
N LEU A 11 19.57 6.57 -11.38
CA LEU A 11 18.78 5.57 -12.09
C LEU A 11 17.76 6.23 -13.05
N ASP A 12 17.45 5.51 -14.10
CA ASP A 12 16.23 5.79 -14.87
C ASP A 12 15.00 5.71 -13.92
N PRO A 13 14.06 6.67 -13.98
CA PRO A 13 12.95 6.76 -13.02
C PRO A 13 12.06 5.53 -12.98
N VAL A 14 11.83 4.88 -14.12
CA VAL A 14 11.05 3.65 -14.21
C VAL A 14 11.81 2.50 -13.54
N LEU A 15 13.13 2.44 -13.71
CA LEU A 15 13.99 1.47 -13.01
C LEU A 15 14.07 1.77 -11.51
N ALA A 16 14.11 3.04 -11.13
CA ALA A 16 14.07 3.44 -9.72
C ALA A 16 12.78 2.97 -9.06
N ALA A 17 11.62 3.22 -9.67
CA ALA A 17 10.32 2.74 -9.21
C ALA A 17 10.26 1.20 -9.13
N LEU A 18 10.81 0.52 -10.13
CA LEU A 18 10.89 -0.95 -10.15
C LEU A 18 11.74 -1.48 -8.98
N TYR A 19 12.95 -0.95 -8.77
CA TYR A 19 13.83 -1.42 -7.68
C TYR A 19 13.26 -1.11 -6.30
N ALA A 20 12.64 0.07 -6.12
CA ALA A 20 11.95 0.42 -4.90
C ALA A 20 10.81 -0.56 -4.57
N THR A 21 10.03 -0.95 -5.59
CA THR A 21 8.91 -1.89 -5.38
C THR A 21 9.32 -3.36 -5.38
N LEU A 22 10.43 -3.72 -5.94
CA LEU A 22 11.07 -5.02 -5.66
C LEU A 22 11.52 -5.14 -4.20
N PHE A 23 11.97 -4.05 -3.59
CA PHE A 23 12.28 -4.01 -2.15
C PHE A 23 11.00 -4.15 -1.32
N THR A 24 9.91 -3.41 -1.63
CA THR A 24 8.64 -3.52 -0.88
C THR A 24 8.05 -4.93 -0.99
N TRP A 25 8.01 -5.51 -2.19
CA TRP A 25 7.63 -6.91 -2.39
C TRP A 25 8.53 -7.88 -1.61
N GLY A 26 9.83 -7.63 -1.56
CA GLY A 26 10.79 -8.43 -0.77
C GLY A 26 10.43 -8.45 0.72
N LEU A 27 9.94 -7.32 1.28
CA LEU A 27 9.49 -7.25 2.66
C LEU A 27 8.15 -7.98 2.89
N THR A 28 7.22 -7.95 1.92
CA THR A 28 6.02 -8.82 1.94
C THR A 28 6.44 -10.29 1.97
N ALA A 29 7.39 -10.69 1.12
CA ALA A 29 7.90 -12.06 1.11
C ALA A 29 8.57 -12.43 2.45
N LEU A 30 9.32 -11.50 3.04
CA LEU A 30 9.94 -11.70 4.36
C LEU A 30 8.87 -11.90 5.44
N GLY A 31 7.81 -11.08 5.47
CA GLY A 31 6.68 -11.24 6.39
C GLY A 31 5.96 -12.58 6.20
N ALA A 32 5.67 -12.94 4.95
CA ALA A 32 5.07 -14.24 4.61
C ALA A 32 5.95 -15.42 5.03
N SER A 33 7.28 -15.27 5.04
CA SER A 33 8.23 -16.32 5.42
C SER A 33 8.13 -16.74 6.88
N LEU A 34 7.52 -15.92 7.72
CA LEU A 34 7.31 -16.23 9.14
C LEU A 34 6.49 -17.52 9.37
N VAL A 35 5.74 -18.00 8.37
CA VAL A 35 5.03 -19.29 8.43
C VAL A 35 5.98 -20.50 8.56
N PHE A 36 7.26 -20.34 8.21
CA PHE A 36 8.27 -21.39 8.41
C PHE A 36 8.74 -21.48 9.86
N LEU A 37 8.71 -20.35 10.58
CA LEU A 37 9.20 -20.23 11.96
C LEU A 37 8.09 -20.45 12.98
N PHE A 38 6.92 -19.89 12.77
CA PHE A 38 5.81 -19.93 13.71
C PHE A 38 4.80 -21.05 13.41
N LYS A 39 4.31 -21.71 14.47
CA LYS A 39 3.24 -22.70 14.38
C LYS A 39 1.85 -22.12 14.59
N GLY A 40 1.76 -20.99 15.24
CA GLY A 40 0.52 -20.27 15.56
C GLY A 40 0.72 -18.76 15.47
N MET A 41 -0.38 -18.04 15.48
CA MET A 41 -0.43 -16.58 15.43
C MET A 41 -0.84 -16.06 16.81
N ASN A 42 -0.02 -15.18 17.41
CA ASN A 42 -0.43 -14.39 18.56
C ASN A 42 -1.36 -13.29 18.08
N ARG A 43 -2.62 -13.31 18.53
CA ARG A 43 -3.64 -12.36 18.08
C ARG A 43 -3.30 -10.92 18.43
N ALA A 44 -2.79 -10.66 19.64
CA ALA A 44 -2.38 -9.32 20.05
C ALA A 44 -1.27 -8.75 19.16
N PHE A 45 -0.27 -9.58 18.83
CA PHE A 45 0.81 -9.19 17.93
C PHE A 45 0.28 -8.91 16.51
N PHE A 46 -0.63 -9.76 16.02
CA PHE A 46 -1.24 -9.60 14.71
C PHE A 46 -2.06 -8.31 14.60
N ASP A 47 -2.93 -8.04 15.60
CA ASP A 47 -3.77 -6.83 15.62
C ASP A 47 -2.90 -5.57 15.73
N GLY A 48 -1.81 -5.61 16.52
CA GLY A 48 -0.84 -4.52 16.60
C GLY A 48 -0.13 -4.27 15.27
N MET A 49 0.26 -5.32 14.54
CA MET A 49 0.87 -5.20 13.22
C MET A 49 -0.10 -4.63 12.17
N LEU A 50 -1.35 -5.08 12.15
CA LEU A 50 -2.37 -4.51 11.27
C LEU A 50 -2.66 -3.04 11.60
N GLY A 51 -2.74 -2.71 12.88
CA GLY A 51 -2.83 -1.32 13.31
C GLY A 51 -1.66 -0.50 12.78
N PHE A 52 -0.43 -0.99 12.95
CA PHE A 52 0.78 -0.32 12.44
C PHE A 52 0.70 -0.08 10.91
N THR A 53 0.30 -1.08 10.14
CA THR A 53 0.06 -0.96 8.69
C THR A 53 -0.91 0.19 8.38
N GLY A 54 -2.09 0.22 9.00
CA GLY A 54 -3.07 1.29 8.80
C GLY A 54 -2.53 2.68 9.13
N GLY A 55 -1.74 2.79 10.19
CA GLY A 55 -1.10 4.05 10.58
C GLY A 55 -0.09 4.56 9.55
N VAL A 56 0.78 3.67 9.03
CA VAL A 56 1.73 3.98 7.96
C VAL A 56 0.98 4.44 6.70
N MET A 57 -0.04 3.68 6.28
CA MET A 57 -0.83 4.01 5.09
C MET A 57 -1.51 5.37 5.18
N VAL A 58 -2.12 5.71 6.33
CA VAL A 58 -2.77 7.03 6.50
C VAL A 58 -1.74 8.16 6.45
N ALA A 59 -0.60 8.01 7.11
CA ALA A 59 0.46 9.00 7.10
C ALA A 59 1.02 9.20 5.68
N ALA A 60 1.34 8.12 4.98
CA ALA A 60 1.80 8.14 3.60
C ALA A 60 0.78 8.80 2.65
N SER A 61 -0.50 8.45 2.81
CA SER A 61 -1.58 9.04 1.99
C SER A 61 -1.64 10.56 2.13
N PHE A 62 -1.36 11.10 3.32
CA PHE A 62 -1.37 12.53 3.55
C PHE A 62 -0.05 13.19 3.11
N TRP A 63 1.09 12.81 3.72
CA TRP A 63 2.36 13.52 3.51
C TRP A 63 3.05 13.20 2.19
N SER A 64 3.08 11.93 1.78
CA SER A 64 3.75 11.56 0.53
C SER A 64 2.91 11.80 -0.72
N LEU A 65 1.56 11.86 -0.61
CA LEU A 65 0.69 11.87 -1.77
C LEU A 65 -0.25 13.07 -1.82
N LEU A 66 -1.13 13.25 -0.82
CA LEU A 66 -2.18 14.28 -0.88
C LEU A 66 -1.60 15.69 -0.75
N ALA A 67 -0.73 15.93 0.21
CA ALA A 67 -0.13 17.23 0.43
C ALA A 67 0.73 17.67 -0.77
N PRO A 68 1.66 16.87 -1.31
CA PRO A 68 2.37 17.20 -2.55
C PRO A 68 1.44 17.37 -3.75
N GLY A 69 0.42 16.50 -3.89
CA GLY A 69 -0.56 16.62 -4.97
C GLY A 69 -1.33 17.94 -4.95
N ILE A 70 -1.67 18.45 -3.76
CA ILE A 70 -2.27 19.77 -3.60
C ILE A 70 -1.25 20.88 -3.92
N GLU A 71 -0.02 20.75 -3.42
CA GLU A 71 1.02 21.74 -3.64
C GLU A 71 1.35 21.93 -5.11
N MET A 72 1.46 20.85 -5.86
CA MET A 72 1.72 20.81 -7.31
C MET A 72 0.49 21.21 -8.16
N SER A 73 -0.69 21.33 -7.55
CA SER A 73 -1.93 21.64 -8.29
C SER A 73 -1.91 23.08 -8.81
N PRO A 74 -2.33 23.32 -10.07
CA PRO A 74 -2.40 24.66 -10.64
C PRO A 74 -3.52 25.49 -10.00
N GLY A 75 -3.40 26.82 -10.11
CA GLY A 75 -4.40 27.77 -9.63
C GLY A 75 -4.16 28.24 -8.19
N GLU A 76 -5.09 29.00 -7.66
CA GLU A 76 -5.07 29.54 -6.30
C GLU A 76 -6.38 29.27 -5.56
N GLY A 77 -6.33 29.28 -4.22
CA GLY A 77 -7.51 29.12 -3.38
C GLY A 77 -8.24 27.80 -3.66
N PHE A 78 -9.54 27.86 -3.96
CA PHE A 78 -10.35 26.68 -4.22
C PHE A 78 -9.98 25.93 -5.53
N GLU A 79 -9.44 26.61 -6.54
CA GLU A 79 -9.02 25.97 -7.79
C GLU A 79 -7.93 24.94 -7.53
N LYS A 80 -6.99 25.25 -6.63
CA LYS A 80 -5.90 24.37 -6.22
C LYS A 80 -6.39 23.06 -5.59
N THR A 81 -7.60 23.03 -5.06
CA THR A 81 -8.17 21.82 -4.44
C THR A 81 -8.84 20.87 -5.44
N ILE A 82 -9.08 21.30 -6.69
CA ILE A 82 -9.81 20.52 -7.69
C ILE A 82 -9.10 19.20 -8.02
N PRO A 83 -7.78 19.16 -8.35
CA PRO A 83 -7.07 17.91 -8.60
C PRO A 83 -7.12 16.95 -7.41
N ALA A 84 -6.99 17.49 -6.19
CA ALA A 84 -7.07 16.70 -4.97
C ALA A 84 -8.45 16.08 -4.80
N LEU A 85 -9.51 16.86 -4.94
CA LEU A 85 -10.89 16.40 -4.75
C LEU A 85 -11.28 15.36 -5.79
N VAL A 86 -10.96 15.63 -7.06
CA VAL A 86 -11.26 14.72 -8.18
C VAL A 86 -10.40 13.46 -8.11
N GLY A 87 -9.08 13.61 -7.93
CA GLY A 87 -8.15 12.48 -7.85
C GLY A 87 -8.50 11.57 -6.69
N PHE A 88 -8.62 12.12 -5.48
CA PHE A 88 -8.95 11.36 -4.27
C PHE A 88 -10.30 10.63 -4.39
N GLY A 89 -11.34 11.33 -4.87
CA GLY A 89 -12.64 10.72 -5.09
C GLY A 89 -12.61 9.59 -6.11
N LEU A 90 -11.90 9.78 -7.24
CA LEU A 90 -11.76 8.75 -8.25
C LEU A 90 -10.95 7.54 -7.76
N GLY A 91 -9.91 7.75 -6.93
CA GLY A 91 -9.13 6.68 -6.31
C GLY A 91 -9.98 5.81 -5.39
N ALA A 92 -10.75 6.44 -4.49
CA ALA A 92 -11.68 5.73 -3.62
C ALA A 92 -12.76 4.98 -4.43
N LEU A 93 -13.35 5.62 -5.44
CA LEU A 93 -14.36 4.99 -6.32
C LEU A 93 -13.78 3.86 -7.15
N PHE A 94 -12.51 3.94 -7.55
CA PHE A 94 -11.82 2.88 -8.28
C PHE A 94 -11.71 1.61 -7.45
N ILE A 95 -11.22 1.71 -6.20
CA ILE A 95 -11.14 0.56 -5.30
C ILE A 95 -12.55 0.04 -4.97
N PHE A 96 -13.49 0.92 -4.64
CA PHE A 96 -14.89 0.52 -4.45
C PHE A 96 -15.46 -0.25 -5.64
N GLY A 97 -15.15 0.19 -6.87
CA GLY A 97 -15.58 -0.51 -8.09
C GLY A 97 -14.92 -1.88 -8.26
N LEU A 98 -13.61 -1.98 -8.00
CA LEU A 98 -12.89 -3.25 -8.02
C LEU A 98 -13.46 -4.22 -6.99
N ASP A 99 -13.76 -3.72 -5.80
CA ASP A 99 -14.35 -4.46 -4.70
C ASP A 99 -15.70 -5.09 -5.07
N LYS A 100 -16.55 -4.37 -5.81
CA LYS A 100 -17.85 -4.87 -6.29
C LYS A 100 -17.73 -5.85 -7.45
N VAL A 101 -16.65 -5.82 -8.22
CA VAL A 101 -16.49 -6.64 -9.45
C VAL A 101 -15.59 -7.86 -9.19
N LEU A 102 -14.48 -7.69 -8.49
CA LEU A 102 -13.53 -8.78 -8.29
C LEU A 102 -13.95 -9.68 -7.12
N PRO A 103 -13.98 -11.00 -7.32
CA PRO A 103 -14.31 -11.93 -6.25
C PRO A 103 -13.18 -11.95 -5.21
N HIS A 104 -13.49 -11.56 -3.97
CA HIS A 104 -12.51 -11.54 -2.88
C HIS A 104 -13.17 -11.86 -1.53
N LEU A 105 -12.38 -12.07 -0.51
CA LEU A 105 -12.84 -12.42 0.83
C LEU A 105 -11.87 -11.86 1.89
N HIS A 106 -12.41 -11.19 2.89
CA HIS A 106 -11.62 -10.70 4.03
C HIS A 106 -11.19 -11.84 4.97
N VAL A 107 -10.11 -11.63 5.71
CA VAL A 107 -9.38 -12.68 6.46
C VAL A 107 -10.27 -13.47 7.41
N ASN A 108 -11.15 -12.81 8.15
CA ASN A 108 -12.00 -13.44 9.16
C ASN A 108 -13.41 -13.81 8.68
N PHE A 109 -13.74 -13.56 7.41
CA PHE A 109 -15.08 -13.77 6.87
C PHE A 109 -15.31 -15.23 6.43
N LYS A 110 -16.59 -15.63 6.41
CA LYS A 110 -17.02 -16.93 5.88
C LYS A 110 -17.17 -16.85 4.37
N MET A 111 -17.10 -18.00 3.68
CA MET A 111 -17.33 -18.06 2.23
C MET A 111 -18.69 -17.48 1.78
N SER A 112 -19.69 -17.47 2.66
CA SER A 112 -20.99 -16.85 2.40
C SER A 112 -20.96 -15.33 2.38
N GLU A 113 -19.90 -14.74 2.88
CA GLU A 113 -19.66 -13.30 3.02
C GLU A 113 -18.64 -12.81 1.97
N ALA A 114 -18.27 -13.67 0.99
CA ALA A 114 -17.42 -13.28 -0.10
C ALA A 114 -18.08 -12.20 -0.96
N GLU A 115 -17.33 -11.16 -1.26
CA GLU A 115 -17.75 -10.01 -2.07
C GLU A 115 -17.43 -10.18 -3.55
N GLY A 116 -17.95 -9.29 -4.38
CA GLY A 116 -17.76 -9.33 -5.82
C GLY A 116 -18.61 -10.38 -6.53
N VAL A 117 -18.19 -10.76 -7.73
CA VAL A 117 -18.91 -11.75 -8.56
C VAL A 117 -18.77 -13.13 -7.93
N LYS A 118 -19.91 -13.83 -7.77
CA LYS A 118 -19.91 -15.19 -7.21
C LYS A 118 -19.08 -16.14 -8.05
N THR A 119 -18.14 -16.81 -7.41
CA THR A 119 -17.18 -17.72 -8.03
C THR A 119 -17.04 -19.00 -7.21
N PRO A 120 -16.72 -20.16 -7.84
CA PRO A 120 -16.38 -21.39 -7.14
C PRO A 120 -14.93 -21.42 -6.62
N TRP A 121 -14.22 -20.30 -6.63
CA TRP A 121 -12.82 -20.25 -6.24
C TRP A 121 -12.61 -20.58 -4.76
N HIS A 122 -11.45 -21.15 -4.48
CA HIS A 122 -11.10 -21.56 -3.13
C HIS A 122 -10.87 -20.33 -2.23
N LYS A 123 -11.25 -20.45 -0.95
CA LYS A 123 -11.10 -19.37 0.05
C LYS A 123 -9.72 -18.72 0.04
N SER A 124 -8.65 -19.51 -0.09
CA SER A 124 -7.28 -18.99 -0.13
C SER A 124 -7.00 -18.05 -1.32
N VAL A 125 -7.61 -18.32 -2.47
CA VAL A 125 -7.48 -17.44 -3.65
C VAL A 125 -8.18 -16.11 -3.41
N LEU A 126 -9.40 -16.16 -2.85
CA LEU A 126 -10.18 -14.97 -2.57
C LEU A 126 -9.50 -14.07 -1.52
N LEU A 127 -8.93 -14.66 -0.46
CA LEU A 127 -8.15 -13.95 0.55
C LEU A 127 -6.90 -13.28 -0.05
N THR A 128 -6.20 -13.98 -0.94
CA THR A 128 -5.02 -13.42 -1.59
C THR A 128 -5.40 -12.28 -2.53
N LEU A 129 -6.53 -12.40 -3.26
CA LEU A 129 -7.00 -11.36 -4.15
C LEU A 129 -7.38 -10.07 -3.40
N ALA A 130 -8.03 -10.17 -2.24
CA ALA A 130 -8.32 -9.01 -1.41
C ALA A 130 -7.03 -8.17 -1.20
N ILE A 131 -5.99 -8.76 -0.63
CA ILE A 131 -4.73 -8.07 -0.38
C ILE A 131 -4.02 -7.64 -1.67
N THR A 132 -4.13 -8.43 -2.76
CA THR A 132 -3.57 -8.02 -4.06
C THR A 132 -4.16 -6.72 -4.59
N LEU A 133 -5.46 -6.48 -4.36
CA LEU A 133 -6.12 -5.23 -4.74
C LEU A 133 -5.56 -4.02 -3.98
N HIS A 134 -5.20 -4.22 -2.70
CA HIS A 134 -4.61 -3.17 -1.86
C HIS A 134 -3.20 -2.76 -2.33
N ASN A 135 -2.41 -3.71 -2.80
CA ASN A 135 -1.04 -3.49 -3.26
C ASN A 135 -0.97 -2.72 -4.59
N ILE A 136 -2.07 -2.62 -5.37
CA ILE A 136 -2.10 -1.83 -6.60
C ILE A 136 -1.90 -0.33 -6.33
N PRO A 137 -2.68 0.33 -5.44
CA PRO A 137 -2.45 1.71 -5.04
C PRO A 137 -1.05 1.98 -4.49
N GLU A 138 -0.48 1.05 -3.74
CA GLU A 138 0.84 1.18 -3.14
C GLU A 138 1.95 1.22 -4.20
N GLY A 139 1.92 0.28 -5.14
CA GLY A 139 2.83 0.29 -6.27
C GLY A 139 2.67 1.56 -7.12
N LEU A 140 1.42 1.95 -7.44
CA LEU A 140 1.13 3.19 -8.18
C LEU A 140 1.72 4.42 -7.46
N ALA A 141 1.55 4.54 -6.15
CA ALA A 141 2.04 5.65 -5.35
C ALA A 141 3.56 5.83 -5.49
N VAL A 142 4.33 4.75 -5.32
CA VAL A 142 5.79 4.76 -5.50
C VAL A 142 6.15 5.18 -6.93
N GLY A 143 5.50 4.58 -7.93
CA GLY A 143 5.76 4.87 -9.34
C GLY A 143 5.48 6.32 -9.70
N VAL A 144 4.33 6.85 -9.28
CA VAL A 144 3.92 8.23 -9.54
C VAL A 144 4.92 9.23 -8.94
N LEU A 145 5.44 8.98 -7.72
CA LEU A 145 6.45 9.87 -7.13
C LEU A 145 7.78 9.85 -7.90
N PHE A 146 8.32 8.69 -8.24
CA PHE A 146 9.55 8.63 -9.05
C PHE A 146 9.36 9.25 -10.44
N GLY A 147 8.20 9.05 -11.06
CA GLY A 147 7.83 9.71 -12.32
C GLY A 147 7.73 11.23 -12.17
N GLY A 148 7.18 11.73 -11.07
CA GLY A 148 7.07 13.14 -10.77
C GLY A 148 8.42 13.84 -10.59
N VAL A 149 9.36 13.20 -9.90
CA VAL A 149 10.74 13.69 -9.80
C VAL A 149 11.37 13.83 -11.18
N ALA A 150 11.22 12.83 -12.04
CA ALA A 150 11.77 12.85 -13.40
C ALA A 150 11.15 13.93 -14.28
N ALA A 151 9.87 14.21 -14.10
CA ALA A 151 9.17 15.27 -14.79
C ALA A 151 9.54 16.68 -14.27
N GLY A 152 10.38 16.79 -13.23
CA GLY A 152 10.90 18.06 -12.71
C GLY A 152 9.86 18.87 -11.92
N PHE A 153 8.86 18.22 -11.32
CA PHE A 153 7.87 18.91 -10.53
C PHE A 153 8.45 19.44 -9.21
N GLU A 154 8.22 20.74 -8.92
CA GLU A 154 8.51 21.33 -7.62
C GLU A 154 7.71 20.59 -6.53
N GLY A 155 8.39 20.19 -5.44
CA GLY A 155 7.80 19.40 -4.36
C GLY A 155 7.92 17.89 -4.52
N ALA A 156 8.28 17.36 -5.70
CA ALA A 156 8.69 15.96 -5.84
C ALA A 156 10.20 15.82 -5.57
N SER A 157 10.57 14.94 -4.65
CA SER A 157 11.97 14.67 -4.32
C SER A 157 12.30 13.17 -4.34
N ILE A 158 13.52 12.81 -4.67
CA ILE A 158 13.98 11.42 -4.52
C ILE A 158 13.92 10.98 -3.04
N GLY A 159 14.20 11.92 -2.11
CA GLY A 159 14.08 11.66 -0.68
C GLY A 159 12.67 11.25 -0.29
N GLY A 160 11.65 11.97 -0.73
CA GLY A 160 10.25 11.66 -0.50
C GLY A 160 9.81 10.34 -1.15
N ALA A 161 10.25 10.06 -2.39
CA ALA A 161 9.97 8.79 -3.06
C ALA A 161 10.60 7.58 -2.33
N VAL A 162 11.83 7.74 -1.83
CA VAL A 162 12.53 6.73 -1.03
C VAL A 162 11.86 6.57 0.34
N ALA A 163 11.44 7.68 1.00
CA ALA A 163 10.72 7.64 2.27
C ALA A 163 9.42 6.84 2.14
N LEU A 164 8.63 7.13 1.09
CA LEU A 164 7.41 6.38 0.80
C LEU A 164 7.70 4.89 0.57
N ALA A 165 8.70 4.55 -0.24
CA ALA A 165 9.06 3.16 -0.52
C ALA A 165 9.50 2.41 0.76
N ILE A 166 10.25 3.07 1.65
CA ILE A 166 10.61 2.49 2.95
C ILE A 166 9.36 2.29 3.82
N GLY A 167 8.49 3.27 3.90
CA GLY A 167 7.24 3.19 4.67
C GLY A 167 6.33 2.06 4.18
N ILE A 168 6.08 1.99 2.87
CA ILE A 168 5.33 0.89 2.25
C ILE A 168 6.02 -0.45 2.52
N GLY A 169 7.33 -0.54 2.39
CA GLY A 169 8.06 -1.76 2.73
C GLY A 169 7.87 -2.19 4.20
N LEU A 170 7.89 -1.26 5.14
CA LEU A 170 7.67 -1.56 6.56
C LEU A 170 6.26 -2.08 6.84
N GLN A 171 5.23 -1.56 6.18
CA GLN A 171 3.86 -2.07 6.32
C GLN A 171 3.64 -3.40 5.58
N ASN A 172 4.30 -3.61 4.46
CA ASN A 172 4.21 -4.84 3.67
C ASN A 172 4.70 -6.08 4.45
N PHE A 173 5.63 -5.92 5.37
CA PHE A 173 6.06 -7.03 6.23
C PHE A 173 4.91 -7.57 7.09
N PRO A 174 4.15 -6.77 7.85
CA PRO A 174 2.89 -7.19 8.47
C PRO A 174 1.89 -7.83 7.51
N GLU A 175 1.71 -7.27 6.34
CA GLU A 175 0.72 -7.74 5.35
C GLU A 175 1.04 -9.13 4.81
N GLY A 176 2.29 -9.38 4.43
CA GLY A 176 2.73 -10.73 4.04
C GLY A 176 2.48 -11.78 5.11
N PHE A 177 2.70 -11.43 6.38
CA PHE A 177 2.36 -12.27 7.52
C PHE A 177 0.83 -12.45 7.67
N ALA A 178 0.06 -11.37 7.49
CA ALA A 178 -1.40 -11.36 7.61
C ALA A 178 -2.10 -12.25 6.56
N VAL A 179 -1.53 -12.39 5.37
CA VAL A 179 -2.02 -13.34 4.35
C VAL A 179 -1.57 -14.76 4.67
N ALA A 180 -0.28 -14.96 4.92
CA ALA A 180 0.31 -16.29 4.99
C ALA A 180 -0.13 -17.10 6.23
N MET A 181 -0.24 -16.47 7.40
CA MET A 181 -0.56 -17.18 8.65
C MET A 181 -2.00 -17.70 8.72
N PRO A 182 -3.05 -16.95 8.36
CA PRO A 182 -4.40 -17.49 8.29
C PRO A 182 -4.53 -18.68 7.31
N LEU A 183 -3.88 -18.61 6.16
CA LEU A 183 -3.86 -19.70 5.19
C LEU A 183 -3.19 -20.95 5.76
N ARG A 184 -2.11 -20.79 6.52
CA ARG A 184 -1.46 -21.88 7.24
C ARG A 184 -2.38 -22.52 8.28
N ARG A 185 -3.16 -21.72 9.01
CA ARG A 185 -4.15 -22.18 10.00
C ARG A 185 -5.32 -22.94 9.35
N GLN A 186 -5.68 -22.62 8.10
CA GLN A 186 -6.67 -23.33 7.30
C GLN A 186 -6.17 -24.66 6.73
N GLY A 187 -4.93 -25.07 7.06
CA GLY A 187 -4.38 -26.36 6.68
C GLY A 187 -3.51 -26.36 5.41
N LEU A 188 -3.26 -25.21 4.77
CA LEU A 188 -2.32 -25.15 3.66
C LEU A 188 -0.90 -25.49 4.14
N SER A 189 -0.09 -26.05 3.25
CA SER A 189 1.33 -26.27 3.53
C SER A 189 2.06 -24.95 3.71
N ARG A 190 3.20 -24.95 4.45
CA ARG A 190 4.02 -23.76 4.66
C ARG A 190 4.40 -23.10 3.34
N TRP A 191 4.82 -23.87 2.34
CA TRP A 191 5.17 -23.37 1.01
C TRP A 191 4.00 -22.72 0.27
N LYS A 192 2.81 -23.35 0.32
CA LYS A 192 1.62 -22.75 -0.31
C LYS A 192 1.23 -21.45 0.39
N SER A 193 1.23 -21.44 1.73
CA SER A 193 0.91 -20.22 2.50
C SER A 193 1.90 -19.09 2.22
N PHE A 194 3.20 -19.40 2.20
CA PHE A 194 4.26 -18.46 1.81
C PHE A 194 4.03 -17.89 0.40
N ASN A 195 3.79 -18.78 -0.59
CA ASN A 195 3.61 -18.34 -1.97
C ASN A 195 2.38 -17.46 -2.14
N TYR A 196 1.26 -17.77 -1.51
CA TYR A 196 0.10 -16.89 -1.54
C TYR A 196 0.39 -15.54 -0.87
N GLY A 197 1.08 -15.55 0.28
CA GLY A 197 1.44 -14.33 0.98
C GLY A 197 2.38 -13.43 0.17
N GLN A 198 3.45 -13.97 -0.41
CA GLN A 198 4.39 -13.16 -1.18
C GLN A 198 3.83 -12.74 -2.55
N LEU A 199 2.96 -13.55 -3.18
CA LEU A 199 2.38 -13.22 -4.48
C LEU A 199 1.30 -12.13 -4.39
N SER A 200 0.74 -11.85 -3.21
CA SER A 200 -0.22 -10.75 -3.06
C SER A 200 0.36 -9.39 -3.44
N ALA A 201 1.66 -9.18 -3.21
CA ALA A 201 2.33 -7.92 -3.52
C ALA A 201 3.06 -7.91 -4.89
N ILE A 202 2.98 -8.98 -5.68
CA ILE A 202 3.66 -9.02 -6.99
C ILE A 202 3.18 -7.95 -7.96
N VAL A 203 1.98 -7.42 -7.74
CA VAL A 203 1.40 -6.35 -8.57
C VAL A 203 2.07 -5.00 -8.36
N GLU A 204 2.74 -4.76 -7.23
CA GLU A 204 3.39 -3.49 -6.92
C GLU A 204 4.44 -3.09 -7.96
N PRO A 205 5.41 -3.95 -8.36
CA PRO A 205 6.38 -3.58 -9.39
C PRO A 205 5.73 -3.21 -10.73
N PHE A 206 4.66 -3.91 -11.12
CA PHE A 206 3.94 -3.60 -12.35
C PHE A 206 3.20 -2.27 -12.25
N ALA A 207 2.51 -2.04 -11.14
CA ALA A 207 1.79 -0.80 -10.88
C ALA A 207 2.75 0.40 -10.80
N ALA A 208 3.93 0.24 -10.18
CA ALA A 208 4.94 1.28 -10.08
C ALA A 208 5.53 1.65 -11.46
N VAL A 209 5.89 0.67 -12.26
CA VAL A 209 6.37 0.91 -13.63
C VAL A 209 5.31 1.65 -14.46
N LEU A 210 4.04 1.23 -14.35
CA LEU A 210 2.93 1.90 -15.03
C LEU A 210 2.73 3.33 -14.53
N GLY A 211 2.77 3.55 -13.22
CA GLY A 211 2.62 4.87 -12.60
C GLY A 211 3.72 5.84 -13.04
N ALA A 212 4.99 5.42 -12.97
CA ALA A 212 6.12 6.22 -13.42
C ALA A 212 6.04 6.57 -14.91
N TRP A 213 5.76 5.56 -15.75
CA TRP A 213 5.62 5.76 -17.19
C TRP A 213 4.45 6.70 -17.55
N ALA A 214 3.32 6.57 -16.88
CA ALA A 214 2.14 7.39 -17.15
C ALA A 214 2.41 8.87 -16.84
N VAL A 215 3.04 9.17 -15.71
CA VAL A 215 3.38 10.55 -15.30
C VAL A 215 4.43 11.16 -16.25
N MET A 216 5.45 10.41 -16.59
CA MET A 216 6.49 10.86 -17.53
C MET A 216 5.95 11.10 -18.95
N THR A 217 4.88 10.39 -19.32
CA THR A 217 4.25 10.53 -20.66
C THR A 217 3.25 11.68 -20.68
N PHE A 218 2.56 11.93 -19.58
CA PHE A 218 1.52 12.96 -19.46
C PHE A 218 1.62 13.68 -18.12
N GLU A 219 2.57 14.62 -18.03
CA GLU A 219 2.89 15.37 -16.82
C GLU A 219 1.67 16.00 -16.10
N PRO A 220 0.65 16.61 -16.80
CA PRO A 220 -0.49 17.22 -16.11
C PRO A 220 -1.32 16.27 -15.25
N ILE A 221 -1.15 14.95 -15.40
CA ILE A 221 -1.87 13.95 -14.60
C ILE A 221 -1.31 13.84 -13.17
N LEU A 222 -0.08 14.29 -12.91
CA LEU A 222 0.63 14.04 -11.65
C LEU A 222 -0.16 14.44 -10.41
N PRO A 223 -0.70 15.67 -10.26
CA PRO A 223 -1.47 16.03 -9.07
C PRO A 223 -2.69 15.12 -8.86
N TYR A 224 -3.37 14.77 -9.96
CA TYR A 224 -4.51 13.84 -9.91
C TYR A 224 -4.09 12.43 -9.55
N ALA A 225 -2.95 11.93 -10.08
CA ALA A 225 -2.45 10.58 -9.85
C ALA A 225 -1.99 10.40 -8.39
N LEU A 226 -1.30 11.39 -7.80
CA LEU A 226 -0.93 11.39 -6.39
C LEU A 226 -2.18 11.34 -5.49
N CYS A 227 -3.14 12.22 -5.76
CA CYS A 227 -4.38 12.26 -4.98
C CYS A 227 -5.25 11.02 -5.21
N PHE A 228 -5.21 10.42 -6.41
CA PHE A 228 -5.87 9.14 -6.72
C PHE A 228 -5.29 8.01 -5.86
N ALA A 229 -3.97 7.88 -5.81
CA ALA A 229 -3.31 6.88 -4.97
C ALA A 229 -3.65 7.09 -3.48
N ALA A 230 -3.64 8.35 -3.00
CA ALA A 230 -4.06 8.67 -1.64
C ALA A 230 -5.50 8.23 -1.34
N GLY A 231 -6.45 8.55 -2.23
CA GLY A 231 -7.86 8.20 -2.07
C GLY A 231 -8.10 6.69 -2.08
N ALA A 232 -7.40 5.98 -2.96
CA ALA A 232 -7.42 4.52 -3.03
C ALA A 232 -6.88 3.88 -1.73
N MET A 233 -5.74 4.36 -1.23
CA MET A 233 -5.15 3.86 0.03
C MET A 233 -6.04 4.16 1.25
N ILE A 234 -6.62 5.35 1.36
CA ILE A 234 -7.53 5.67 2.47
C ILE A 234 -8.79 4.80 2.42
N PHE A 235 -9.33 4.51 1.23
CA PHE A 235 -10.46 3.60 1.10
C PHE A 235 -10.12 2.23 1.68
N VAL A 236 -8.98 1.64 1.29
CA VAL A 236 -8.48 0.36 1.80
C VAL A 236 -8.33 0.37 3.32
N VAL A 237 -7.72 1.42 3.89
CA VAL A 237 -7.52 1.52 5.35
C VAL A 237 -8.85 1.50 6.09
N VAL A 238 -9.84 2.25 5.61
CA VAL A 238 -11.13 2.40 6.29
C VAL A 238 -12.01 1.16 6.10
N GLU A 239 -12.00 0.57 4.91
CA GLU A 239 -12.86 -0.57 4.57
C GLU A 239 -12.32 -1.89 5.11
N GLU A 240 -11.00 -2.06 5.18
CA GLU A 240 -10.41 -3.36 5.46
C GLU A 240 -9.44 -3.36 6.62
N VAL A 241 -8.38 -2.53 6.59
CA VAL A 241 -7.28 -2.62 7.55
C VAL A 241 -7.74 -2.30 8.97
N VAL A 242 -8.46 -1.19 9.15
CA VAL A 242 -8.95 -0.78 10.48
C VAL A 242 -10.02 -1.74 11.01
N PRO A 243 -11.05 -2.13 10.24
CA PRO A 243 -12.03 -3.11 10.72
C PRO A 243 -11.38 -4.45 11.09
N GLU A 244 -10.46 -4.98 10.28
CA GLU A 244 -9.76 -6.23 10.58
C GLU A 244 -8.93 -6.13 11.87
N ALA A 245 -8.20 -5.03 12.05
CA ALA A 245 -7.36 -4.76 13.21
C ALA A 245 -8.19 -4.57 14.51
N GLN A 246 -9.47 -4.22 14.40
CA GLN A 246 -10.37 -3.96 15.53
C GLN A 246 -11.34 -5.12 15.83
N GLN A 247 -11.26 -6.25 15.10
CA GLN A 247 -12.16 -7.39 15.32
C GLN A 247 -11.84 -8.24 16.56
N GLY A 248 -10.65 -8.11 17.14
CA GLY A 248 -10.20 -8.92 18.28
C GLY A 248 -10.42 -8.26 19.64
N ASP A 249 -9.99 -8.94 20.70
CA ASP A 249 -10.02 -8.42 22.07
C ASP A 249 -8.85 -7.43 22.36
N PHE A 250 -7.95 -7.22 21.41
CA PHE A 250 -6.73 -6.42 21.57
C PHE A 250 -6.80 -5.07 20.83
N THR A 251 -7.95 -4.43 20.84
CA THR A 251 -8.20 -3.14 20.16
C THR A 251 -7.26 -2.03 20.59
N ASP A 252 -6.88 -1.98 21.87
CA ASP A 252 -5.93 -0.99 22.38
C ASP A 252 -4.53 -1.20 21.77
N ILE A 253 -4.08 -2.44 21.62
CA ILE A 253 -2.79 -2.77 21.00
C ILE A 253 -2.80 -2.40 19.52
N SER A 254 -3.90 -2.68 18.83
CA SER A 254 -4.12 -2.25 17.45
C SER A 254 -4.07 -0.72 17.31
N THR A 255 -4.75 0.00 18.22
CA THR A 255 -4.77 1.47 18.23
C THR A 255 -3.38 2.05 18.47
N LEU A 256 -2.64 1.50 19.45
CA LEU A 256 -1.26 1.91 19.71
C LEU A 256 -0.33 1.57 18.53
N GLY A 257 -0.55 0.43 17.89
CA GLY A 257 0.13 0.06 16.64
C GLY A 257 -0.10 1.10 15.56
N PHE A 258 -1.37 1.51 15.35
CA PHE A 258 -1.74 2.54 14.36
C PHE A 258 -1.03 3.87 14.62
N ILE A 259 -1.05 4.35 15.87
CA ILE A 259 -0.35 5.57 16.27
C ILE A 259 1.16 5.43 16.00
N GLY A 260 1.74 4.26 16.36
CA GLY A 260 3.16 3.99 16.12
C GLY A 260 3.52 4.00 14.63
N GLY A 261 2.73 3.35 13.78
CA GLY A 261 2.91 3.34 12.34
C GLY A 261 2.82 4.73 11.72
N PHE A 262 1.81 5.50 12.14
CA PHE A 262 1.64 6.89 11.73
C PHE A 262 2.86 7.75 12.09
N MET A 263 3.37 7.62 13.33
CA MET A 263 4.55 8.36 13.79
C MET A 263 5.82 7.97 13.01
N VAL A 264 6.01 6.70 12.71
CA VAL A 264 7.16 6.22 11.93
C VAL A 264 7.12 6.81 10.53
N MET A 265 5.99 6.72 9.84
CA MET A 265 5.87 7.24 8.47
C MET A 265 5.99 8.76 8.41
N MET A 266 5.33 9.47 9.33
CA MET A 266 5.48 10.93 9.46
C MET A 266 6.95 11.32 9.65
N THR A 267 7.71 10.56 10.45
CA THR A 267 9.13 10.83 10.68
C THR A 267 9.96 10.61 9.41
N LEU A 268 9.64 9.57 8.64
CA LEU A 268 10.31 9.29 7.37
C LEU A 268 10.03 10.41 6.35
N ASP A 269 8.78 10.81 6.18
CA ASP A 269 8.40 11.86 5.24
C ASP A 269 9.05 13.20 5.59
N VAL A 270 8.91 13.66 6.84
CA VAL A 270 9.47 14.95 7.28
C VAL A 270 11.00 14.93 7.33
N GLY A 271 11.60 13.77 7.57
CA GLY A 271 13.06 13.65 7.71
C GLY A 271 13.81 13.41 6.40
N LEU A 272 13.14 12.93 5.35
CA LEU A 272 13.75 12.57 4.06
C LEU A 272 13.15 13.34 2.87
N GLY A 273 11.89 13.77 3.00
CA GLY A 273 11.17 14.58 2.00
C GLY A 273 11.53 16.03 2.12
#